data_601d3f0e2d12aba2fba5325880421b18
#
_entry.id   601d3f0e2d12aba2fba5325880421b18
#
_cell.length_a   1.000
_cell.length_b   1.000
_cell.length_c   1.000
_cell.angle_alpha   90.00
_cell.angle_beta   90.00
_cell.angle_gamma   90.00
#
_symmetry.space_group_name_H-M   'P 1'
#
loop_
_entity.id
_entity.type
_entity.pdbx_description
1 polymer ?
#
loop_
_entity_poly.entity_id
_entity_poly.type
_entity_poly.pdbx_seq_one_letter_code
_entity_poly.pdbx_strand_id
1 'polypeptide(L)'
;MYRPFPLFVGLRYTRARRRNHFISFITVISLLGIVLGVTALITVLSVMNGFHKEVRSRILGMASHAEILSARGGITGWQDAIAKAKADARVIGAAPFVESQVMLVNGQNVSGAIIRGVLPEEEPQVSDVGAHMIAGRLDDLRPDEFGIVLGRELAFALGLSTGDQVTVVTPQVTTTPAGSVPRMKRFTVVGLFEVGMGEYDRGVGLVHLRDGATLQRLGDAVSGVRLKLADMDEAPAVSRELARRFEGLFRVTDWTQSHRNFFAALETEKRMMGVILFLIVAVAAFNIVSTLVMVVTDKQSDIAILRTLGASPTEIMGIFIVQGTWIGFVGTLLGVLGGVLLALNVEAIIGWFERQFGFDFIDPSIYYISKLPSDLHWDDVGLIGSVAFALTLLATLYPAWRAARVQPAEALRYE
;
A
#
# COMPACT_ATOMS: atom_id res chain seq x y z
N MET A 1 0.55 47.39 -29.12
CA MET A 1 0.58 46.04 -28.54
C MET A 1 -0.17 46.08 -27.20
N TYR A 2 -1.49 45.87 -27.25
CA TYR A 2 -2.33 45.96 -26.06
C TYR A 2 -2.13 44.66 -25.22
N ARG A 3 -1.25 44.71 -24.25
CA ARG A 3 -1.26 43.73 -23.13
C ARG A 3 -2.40 44.14 -22.20
N PRO A 4 -3.30 43.20 -21.76
CA PRO A 4 -4.34 43.52 -20.81
C PRO A 4 -3.68 44.13 -19.55
N PHE A 5 -4.13 45.35 -19.16
CA PHE A 5 -3.57 46.13 -18.04
C PHE A 5 -3.35 45.32 -16.76
N PRO A 6 -4.30 44.46 -16.30
CA PRO A 6 -4.12 43.64 -15.11
C PRO A 6 -2.94 42.68 -15.20
N LEU A 7 -2.69 42.09 -16.37
CA LEU A 7 -1.59 41.12 -16.56
C LEU A 7 -0.22 41.85 -16.49
N PHE A 8 -0.12 43.01 -17.10
CA PHE A 8 1.13 43.79 -17.09
C PHE A 8 1.50 44.25 -15.68
N VAL A 9 0.53 44.82 -14.94
CA VAL A 9 0.76 45.34 -13.59
C VAL A 9 0.95 44.16 -12.61
N GLY A 10 0.15 43.13 -12.69
CA GLY A 10 0.24 41.93 -11.83
C GLY A 10 1.61 41.26 -11.92
N LEU A 11 2.13 41.01 -13.11
CA LEU A 11 3.47 40.45 -13.33
C LEU A 11 4.58 41.41 -12.87
N ARG A 12 4.38 42.71 -12.98
CA ARG A 12 5.35 43.69 -12.50
C ARG A 12 5.39 43.72 -10.96
N TYR A 13 4.27 43.53 -10.30
CA TYR A 13 4.22 43.48 -8.81
C TYR A 13 4.94 42.25 -8.26
N THR A 14 4.92 41.12 -8.96
CA THR A 14 5.70 39.93 -8.56
C THR A 14 7.21 40.15 -8.72
N ARG A 15 7.65 41.02 -9.66
CA ARG A 15 9.06 41.26 -9.99
C ARG A 15 9.68 42.48 -9.36
N ALA A 16 8.87 43.36 -8.75
CA ALA A 16 9.31 44.69 -8.25
C ALA A 16 10.21 44.52 -7.01
N ARG A 17 11.51 44.74 -7.21
CA ARG A 17 12.58 44.85 -6.21
C ARG A 17 12.51 46.22 -5.55
N ARG A 18 11.62 46.48 -4.60
CA ARG A 18 11.69 47.71 -3.83
C ARG A 18 11.47 47.48 -2.33
N ARG A 19 12.49 47.90 -1.60
CA ARG A 19 12.64 48.48 -0.24
C ARG A 19 11.94 47.83 0.97
N ASN A 20 10.97 46.92 0.82
CA ASN A 20 10.39 46.18 1.93
C ASN A 20 10.81 44.68 1.83
N HIS A 21 11.93 44.38 2.48
CA HIS A 21 12.42 42.99 2.66
C HIS A 21 11.34 42.08 3.25
N PHE A 22 10.42 42.65 4.03
CA PHE A 22 9.37 41.92 4.73
C PHE A 22 8.31 41.34 3.80
N ILE A 23 7.85 42.06 2.76
CA ILE A 23 6.85 41.55 1.79
C ILE A 23 7.45 40.45 0.91
N SER A 24 8.70 40.64 0.47
CA SER A 24 9.42 39.64 -0.29
C SER A 24 9.60 38.35 0.54
N PHE A 25 9.91 38.49 1.82
CA PHE A 25 10.06 37.37 2.75
C PHE A 25 8.75 36.61 2.94
N ILE A 26 7.62 37.28 3.14
CA ILE A 26 6.31 36.62 3.28
C ILE A 26 5.88 35.92 2.01
N THR A 27 6.11 36.50 0.83
CA THR A 27 5.82 35.87 -0.46
C THR A 27 6.65 34.60 -0.63
N VAL A 28 7.93 34.61 -0.24
CA VAL A 28 8.80 33.43 -0.28
C VAL A 28 8.30 32.36 0.69
N ILE A 29 7.89 32.74 1.91
CA ILE A 29 7.32 31.77 2.87
C ILE A 29 6.05 31.12 2.32
N SER A 30 5.16 31.90 1.68
CA SER A 30 3.95 31.33 1.08
C SER A 30 4.26 30.39 -0.09
N LEU A 31 5.22 30.78 -0.93
CA LEU A 31 5.70 29.94 -2.00
C LEU A 31 6.29 28.63 -1.46
N LEU A 32 7.15 28.72 -0.44
CA LEU A 32 7.74 27.56 0.23
C LEU A 32 6.66 26.66 0.87
N GLY A 33 5.62 27.25 1.46
CA GLY A 33 4.50 26.49 2.01
C GLY A 33 3.79 25.62 0.97
N ILE A 34 3.54 26.16 -0.23
CA ILE A 34 2.95 25.40 -1.34
C ILE A 34 3.95 24.32 -1.82
N VAL A 35 5.20 24.73 -2.06
CA VAL A 35 6.26 23.82 -2.54
C VAL A 35 6.40 22.63 -1.59
N LEU A 36 6.58 22.88 -0.29
CA LEU A 36 6.76 21.84 0.72
C LEU A 36 5.49 20.97 0.85
N GLY A 37 4.30 21.60 0.84
CA GLY A 37 3.04 20.87 0.91
C GLY A 37 2.88 19.89 -0.26
N VAL A 38 3.02 20.37 -1.50
CA VAL A 38 2.89 19.52 -2.70
C VAL A 38 4.00 18.47 -2.78
N THR A 39 5.25 18.85 -2.45
CA THR A 39 6.37 17.91 -2.38
C THR A 39 6.11 16.78 -1.39
N ALA A 40 5.73 17.12 -0.16
CA ALA A 40 5.44 16.13 0.88
C ALA A 40 4.30 15.19 0.46
N LEU A 41 3.23 15.74 -0.15
CA LEU A 41 2.09 14.96 -0.64
C LEU A 41 2.49 13.91 -1.66
N ILE A 42 3.21 14.31 -2.71
CA ILE A 42 3.63 13.41 -3.78
C ILE A 42 4.57 12.34 -3.21
N THR A 43 5.53 12.74 -2.36
CA THR A 43 6.49 11.81 -1.77
C THR A 43 5.80 10.78 -0.87
N VAL A 44 4.92 11.23 0.05
CA VAL A 44 4.23 10.33 0.98
C VAL A 44 3.32 9.37 0.23
N LEU A 45 2.52 9.85 -0.74
CA LEU A 45 1.66 8.95 -1.53
C LEU A 45 2.48 7.95 -2.35
N SER A 46 3.60 8.36 -2.95
CA SER A 46 4.47 7.44 -3.70
C SER A 46 5.08 6.36 -2.81
N VAL A 47 5.50 6.71 -1.59
CA VAL A 47 6.00 5.76 -0.60
C VAL A 47 4.88 4.81 -0.15
N MET A 48 3.68 5.31 0.11
CA MET A 48 2.53 4.46 0.48
C MET A 48 2.13 3.51 -0.64
N ASN A 49 2.09 3.99 -1.89
CA ASN A 49 1.82 3.12 -3.04
C ASN A 49 2.88 2.01 -3.15
N GLY A 50 4.16 2.37 -3.01
CA GLY A 50 5.28 1.41 -3.00
C GLY A 50 5.16 0.39 -1.87
N PHE A 51 4.86 0.84 -0.66
CA PHE A 51 4.65 -0.02 0.50
C PHE A 51 3.48 -0.99 0.27
N HIS A 52 2.32 -0.49 -0.18
CA HIS A 52 1.17 -1.33 -0.48
C HIS A 52 1.48 -2.38 -1.56
N LYS A 53 2.20 -1.99 -2.61
CA LYS A 53 2.62 -2.89 -3.69
C LYS A 53 3.57 -3.98 -3.19
N GLU A 54 4.57 -3.62 -2.38
CA GLU A 54 5.54 -4.57 -1.84
C GLU A 54 4.89 -5.56 -0.88
N VAL A 55 4.10 -5.06 0.09
CA VAL A 55 3.36 -5.91 1.04
C VAL A 55 2.40 -6.83 0.28
N ARG A 56 1.67 -6.28 -0.69
CA ARG A 56 0.75 -7.06 -1.53
C ARG A 56 1.50 -8.14 -2.32
N SER A 57 2.61 -7.81 -2.95
CA SER A 57 3.42 -8.75 -3.72
C SER A 57 3.93 -9.90 -2.84
N ARG A 58 4.37 -9.62 -1.63
CA ARG A 58 4.84 -10.64 -0.67
C ARG A 58 3.71 -11.53 -0.18
N ILE A 59 2.59 -10.94 0.26
CA ILE A 59 1.41 -11.71 0.68
C ILE A 59 0.96 -12.66 -0.43
N LEU A 60 0.92 -12.20 -1.66
CA LEU A 60 0.35 -12.94 -2.79
C LEU A 60 1.35 -13.86 -3.49
N GLY A 61 2.67 -13.70 -3.27
CA GLY A 61 3.68 -14.67 -3.71
C GLY A 61 3.55 -16.01 -2.98
N MET A 62 3.01 -16.01 -1.76
CA MET A 62 2.82 -17.22 -0.93
C MET A 62 1.36 -17.63 -0.82
N ALA A 63 0.41 -16.68 -0.88
CA ALA A 63 -1.01 -16.95 -0.84
C ALA A 63 -1.53 -17.33 -2.23
N SER A 64 -2.49 -18.24 -2.26
CA SER A 64 -3.24 -18.56 -3.47
C SER A 64 -4.02 -17.33 -3.94
N HIS A 65 -4.03 -17.07 -5.26
CA HIS A 65 -4.87 -16.00 -5.80
C HIS A 65 -6.36 -16.28 -5.65
N ALA A 66 -6.75 -17.55 -5.80
CA ALA A 66 -8.08 -18.06 -5.51
C ALA A 66 -8.02 -19.51 -5.03
N GLU A 67 -9.05 -19.95 -4.34
CA GLU A 67 -9.16 -21.30 -3.80
C GLU A 67 -10.55 -21.86 -4.07
N ILE A 68 -10.59 -23.12 -4.49
CA ILE A 68 -11.81 -23.92 -4.60
C ILE A 68 -11.87 -24.81 -3.37
N LEU A 69 -12.86 -24.61 -2.52
CA LEU A 69 -13.03 -25.33 -1.26
C LEU A 69 -14.28 -26.19 -1.29
N SER A 70 -14.26 -27.32 -0.61
CA SER A 70 -15.47 -28.11 -0.40
C SER A 70 -16.35 -27.47 0.66
N ALA A 71 -17.65 -27.46 0.43
CA ALA A 71 -18.62 -27.10 1.45
C ALA A 71 -18.82 -28.18 2.51
N ARG A 72 -18.43 -29.44 2.22
CA ARG A 72 -18.66 -30.63 3.07
C ARG A 72 -17.51 -31.64 2.93
N GLY A 73 -16.55 -31.58 3.85
CA GLY A 73 -15.66 -32.71 4.14
C GLY A 73 -14.58 -33.10 3.13
N GLY A 74 -14.27 -32.26 2.13
CA GLY A 74 -13.22 -32.53 1.15
C GLY A 74 -13.73 -32.65 -0.30
N ILE A 75 -12.81 -32.49 -1.25
CA ILE A 75 -13.07 -32.62 -2.69
C ILE A 75 -12.55 -33.98 -3.14
N THR A 76 -13.46 -34.87 -3.53
CA THR A 76 -13.13 -36.07 -4.27
C THR A 76 -13.12 -35.78 -5.77
N GLY A 77 -12.19 -36.35 -6.53
CA GLY A 77 -12.05 -36.05 -7.97
C GLY A 77 -11.53 -34.63 -8.22
N TRP A 78 -10.62 -34.17 -7.39
CA TRP A 78 -10.02 -32.83 -7.48
C TRP A 78 -9.33 -32.54 -8.81
N GLN A 79 -8.91 -33.62 -9.53
CA GLN A 79 -8.34 -33.54 -10.88
C GLN A 79 -9.33 -32.89 -11.87
N ASP A 80 -10.63 -33.27 -11.78
CA ASP A 80 -11.68 -32.65 -12.61
C ASP A 80 -11.91 -31.20 -12.25
N ALA A 81 -11.79 -30.86 -10.97
CA ALA A 81 -11.89 -29.46 -10.52
C ALA A 81 -10.72 -28.63 -11.08
N ILE A 82 -9.49 -29.17 -11.08
CA ILE A 82 -8.32 -28.52 -11.69
C ILE A 82 -8.54 -28.37 -13.21
N ALA A 83 -8.99 -29.40 -13.91
CA ALA A 83 -9.22 -29.37 -15.36
C ALA A 83 -10.26 -28.27 -15.72
N LYS A 84 -11.36 -28.20 -14.97
CA LYS A 84 -12.38 -27.17 -15.16
C LYS A 84 -11.88 -25.77 -14.84
N ALA A 85 -11.02 -25.60 -13.83
CA ALA A 85 -10.43 -24.30 -13.49
C ALA A 85 -9.43 -23.84 -14.57
N LYS A 86 -8.54 -24.75 -15.03
CA LYS A 86 -7.56 -24.47 -16.10
C LYS A 86 -8.20 -24.24 -17.48
N ALA A 87 -9.48 -24.53 -17.66
CA ALA A 87 -10.23 -24.16 -18.86
C ALA A 87 -10.43 -22.62 -18.98
N ASP A 88 -10.23 -21.87 -17.91
CA ASP A 88 -10.16 -20.41 -17.93
C ASP A 88 -8.72 -19.97 -18.23
N ALA A 89 -8.52 -19.25 -19.33
CA ALA A 89 -7.19 -18.83 -19.77
C ALA A 89 -6.45 -17.92 -18.78
N ARG A 90 -7.16 -17.33 -17.83
CA ARG A 90 -6.59 -16.51 -16.76
C ARG A 90 -5.93 -17.33 -15.65
N VAL A 91 -6.28 -18.63 -15.54
CA VAL A 91 -5.70 -19.56 -14.57
C VAL A 91 -4.42 -20.17 -15.14
N ILE A 92 -3.27 -19.73 -14.63
CA ILE A 92 -1.95 -20.17 -15.10
C ILE A 92 -1.39 -21.35 -14.29
N GLY A 93 -1.89 -21.57 -13.06
CA GLY A 93 -1.47 -22.66 -12.19
C GLY A 93 -2.62 -23.15 -11.32
N ALA A 94 -2.62 -24.44 -11.00
CA ALA A 94 -3.57 -25.05 -10.06
C ALA A 94 -2.92 -26.27 -9.40
N ALA A 95 -3.07 -26.37 -8.07
CA ALA A 95 -2.56 -27.50 -7.28
C ALA A 95 -3.53 -27.87 -6.16
N PRO A 96 -3.70 -29.18 -5.83
CA PRO A 96 -4.49 -29.62 -4.70
C PRO A 96 -3.78 -29.33 -3.39
N PHE A 97 -4.54 -29.18 -2.31
CA PHE A 97 -3.99 -29.07 -0.97
C PHE A 97 -4.89 -29.69 0.09
N VAL A 98 -4.25 -30.09 1.18
CA VAL A 98 -4.91 -30.45 2.44
C VAL A 98 -4.44 -29.49 3.50
N GLU A 99 -5.35 -28.86 4.24
CA GLU A 99 -5.00 -27.92 5.28
C GLU A 99 -5.58 -28.33 6.63
N SER A 100 -4.79 -28.21 7.68
CA SER A 100 -5.18 -28.51 9.05
C SER A 100 -4.54 -27.55 10.03
N GLN A 101 -5.34 -27.01 10.92
CA GLN A 101 -4.80 -26.36 12.12
C GLN A 101 -4.37 -27.43 13.10
N VAL A 102 -3.13 -27.33 13.58
CA VAL A 102 -2.52 -28.31 14.47
C VAL A 102 -1.74 -27.64 15.59
N MET A 103 -1.37 -28.43 16.57
CA MET A 103 -0.39 -28.07 17.58
C MET A 103 0.88 -28.88 17.35
N LEU A 104 2.02 -28.20 17.21
CA LEU A 104 3.34 -28.81 17.11
C LEU A 104 3.96 -28.87 18.50
N VAL A 105 4.49 -30.02 18.86
CA VAL A 105 5.06 -30.29 20.19
C VAL A 105 6.46 -30.89 20.06
N ASN A 106 7.44 -30.25 20.70
CA ASN A 106 8.79 -30.75 20.88
C ASN A 106 9.20 -30.59 22.34
N GLY A 107 9.11 -31.67 23.11
CA GLY A 107 9.36 -31.63 24.57
C GLY A 107 8.40 -30.69 25.29
N GLN A 108 8.94 -29.61 25.84
CA GLN A 108 8.14 -28.57 26.51
C GLN A 108 7.74 -27.42 25.58
N ASN A 109 8.31 -27.34 24.39
CA ASN A 109 8.00 -26.30 23.41
C ASN A 109 6.74 -26.69 22.62
N VAL A 110 5.78 -25.77 22.58
CA VAL A 110 4.50 -25.97 21.91
C VAL A 110 4.17 -24.75 21.08
N SER A 111 3.75 -24.95 19.82
CA SER A 111 3.29 -23.88 18.95
C SER A 111 2.07 -24.31 18.15
N GLY A 112 1.10 -23.41 17.98
CA GLY A 112 0.03 -23.59 16.99
C GLY A 112 0.58 -23.37 15.59
N ALA A 113 0.16 -24.19 14.64
CA ALA A 113 0.59 -24.08 13.25
C ALA A 113 -0.52 -24.55 12.30
N ILE A 114 -0.41 -24.12 11.05
CA ILE A 114 -1.18 -24.65 9.92
C ILE A 114 -0.29 -25.63 9.18
N ILE A 115 -0.68 -26.88 9.14
CA ILE A 115 -0.03 -27.87 8.28
C ILE A 115 -0.73 -27.90 6.94
N ARG A 116 0.06 -27.72 5.88
CA ARG A 116 -0.44 -27.79 4.51
C ARG A 116 0.20 -28.97 3.77
N GLY A 117 -0.62 -29.94 3.40
CA GLY A 117 -0.25 -31.04 2.53
C GLY A 117 -0.22 -30.59 1.08
N VAL A 118 0.91 -30.77 0.41
CA VAL A 118 1.15 -30.32 -0.97
C VAL A 118 1.74 -31.44 -1.82
N LEU A 119 1.60 -31.32 -3.13
CA LEU A 119 2.34 -32.13 -4.09
C LEU A 119 3.59 -31.34 -4.51
N PRO A 120 4.81 -31.80 -4.17
CA PRO A 120 6.04 -31.06 -4.47
C PRO A 120 6.20 -30.71 -5.96
N GLU A 121 5.71 -31.57 -6.85
CA GLU A 121 5.81 -31.38 -8.30
C GLU A 121 4.85 -30.30 -8.84
N GLU A 122 3.70 -30.11 -8.17
CA GLU A 122 2.68 -29.12 -8.58
C GLU A 122 2.77 -27.83 -7.80
N GLU A 123 3.38 -27.83 -6.63
CA GLU A 123 3.50 -26.67 -5.74
C GLU A 123 4.14 -25.44 -6.42
N PRO A 124 5.21 -25.58 -7.24
CA PRO A 124 5.80 -24.45 -7.93
C PRO A 124 4.87 -23.72 -8.91
N GLN A 125 3.76 -24.35 -9.31
CA GLN A 125 2.76 -23.72 -10.18
C GLN A 125 1.91 -22.67 -9.43
N VAL A 126 1.82 -22.76 -8.10
CA VAL A 126 0.90 -21.95 -7.28
C VAL A 126 1.57 -21.19 -6.14
N SER A 127 2.81 -21.54 -5.79
CA SER A 127 3.55 -20.95 -4.69
C SER A 127 5.04 -20.87 -4.98
N ASP A 128 5.70 -19.85 -4.50
CA ASP A 128 7.14 -19.64 -4.67
C ASP A 128 7.96 -20.19 -3.49
N VAL A 129 7.35 -20.97 -2.56
CA VAL A 129 8.00 -21.50 -1.36
C VAL A 129 9.25 -22.33 -1.68
N GLY A 130 9.24 -23.05 -2.78
CA GLY A 130 10.39 -23.85 -3.22
C GLY A 130 11.65 -23.01 -3.50
N ALA A 131 11.48 -21.77 -3.93
CA ALA A 131 12.59 -20.83 -4.15
C ALA A 131 13.14 -20.22 -2.84
N HIS A 132 12.40 -20.35 -1.74
CA HIS A 132 12.72 -19.78 -0.43
C HIS A 132 13.19 -20.84 0.59
N MET A 133 13.57 -22.02 0.11
CA MET A 133 14.16 -23.04 0.99
C MET A 133 15.54 -22.63 1.47
N ILE A 134 15.76 -22.66 2.78
CA ILE A 134 17.06 -22.37 3.42
C ILE A 134 17.82 -23.61 3.83
N ALA A 135 17.09 -24.75 4.00
CA ALA A 135 17.67 -26.05 4.28
C ALA A 135 16.76 -27.15 3.69
N GLY A 136 17.33 -28.23 3.17
CA GLY A 136 16.59 -29.29 2.48
C GLY A 136 15.97 -28.82 1.17
N ARG A 137 15.08 -29.64 0.61
CA ARG A 137 14.35 -29.38 -0.64
C ARG A 137 12.88 -29.73 -0.47
N LEU A 138 12.01 -29.11 -1.24
CA LEU A 138 10.58 -29.43 -1.22
C LEU A 138 10.34 -30.88 -1.69
N ASP A 139 11.16 -31.37 -2.64
CA ASP A 139 11.11 -32.73 -3.16
C ASP A 139 11.49 -33.82 -2.11
N ASP A 140 12.03 -33.43 -0.96
CA ASP A 140 12.30 -34.32 0.17
C ASP A 140 11.01 -34.74 0.92
N LEU A 141 9.89 -34.08 0.61
CA LEU A 141 8.56 -34.48 1.07
C LEU A 141 8.09 -35.67 0.25
N ARG A 142 8.25 -36.87 0.78
CA ARG A 142 7.83 -38.13 0.13
C ARG A 142 6.56 -38.67 0.78
N PRO A 143 5.70 -39.36 -0.02
CA PRO A 143 4.48 -39.93 0.51
C PRO A 143 4.79 -41.02 1.55
N ASP A 144 4.00 -41.10 2.61
CA ASP A 144 4.05 -42.11 3.68
C ASP A 144 5.34 -42.05 4.57
N GLU A 145 6.28 -41.11 4.32
CA GLU A 145 7.49 -40.94 5.13
C GLU A 145 7.30 -39.91 6.29
N PHE A 146 6.19 -39.20 6.31
CA PHE A 146 5.87 -38.17 7.33
C PHE A 146 6.99 -37.15 7.49
N GLY A 147 7.53 -36.64 6.37
CA GLY A 147 8.43 -35.51 6.33
C GLY A 147 7.66 -34.20 6.52
N ILE A 148 8.30 -33.22 7.16
CA ILE A 148 7.75 -31.88 7.32
C ILE A 148 8.82 -30.83 7.00
N VAL A 149 8.43 -29.81 6.26
CA VAL A 149 9.20 -28.59 6.02
C VAL A 149 8.58 -27.49 6.88
N LEU A 150 9.36 -26.85 7.74
CA LEU A 150 8.89 -25.82 8.66
C LEU A 150 9.37 -24.43 8.26
N GLY A 151 8.57 -23.41 8.57
CA GLY A 151 9.06 -22.04 8.55
C GLY A 151 10.17 -21.84 9.59
N ARG A 152 11.17 -21.04 9.24
CA ARG A 152 12.39 -20.83 10.06
C ARG A 152 12.08 -20.42 11.49
N GLU A 153 11.19 -19.45 11.67
CA GLU A 153 10.85 -18.93 13.00
C GLU A 153 10.06 -19.95 13.81
N LEU A 154 9.21 -20.76 13.16
CA LEU A 154 8.47 -21.85 13.79
C LEU A 154 9.44 -22.94 14.29
N ALA A 155 10.40 -23.32 13.46
CA ALA A 155 11.43 -24.28 13.83
C ALA A 155 12.29 -23.77 14.99
N PHE A 156 12.70 -22.49 14.95
CA PHE A 156 13.46 -21.85 16.02
C PHE A 156 12.68 -21.80 17.34
N ALA A 157 11.39 -21.43 17.31
CA ALA A 157 10.53 -21.40 18.50
C ALA A 157 10.35 -22.77 19.16
N LEU A 158 10.35 -23.83 18.33
CA LEU A 158 10.25 -25.21 18.80
C LEU A 158 11.61 -25.85 19.16
N GLY A 159 12.74 -25.16 18.84
CA GLY A 159 14.08 -25.70 19.03
C GLY A 159 14.37 -26.90 18.11
N LEU A 160 13.92 -26.82 16.84
CA LEU A 160 14.03 -27.89 15.85
C LEU A 160 15.02 -27.51 14.75
N SER A 161 15.75 -28.51 14.28
CA SER A 161 16.63 -28.46 13.14
C SER A 161 16.28 -29.57 12.15
N THR A 162 16.84 -29.53 10.93
CA THR A 162 16.67 -30.58 9.95
C THR A 162 17.17 -31.93 10.51
N GLY A 163 16.34 -32.96 10.40
CA GLY A 163 16.58 -34.30 10.95
C GLY A 163 15.89 -34.56 12.31
N ASP A 164 15.44 -33.52 13.00
CA ASP A 164 14.73 -33.67 14.28
C ASP A 164 13.29 -34.15 14.06
N GLN A 165 12.70 -34.68 15.13
CA GLN A 165 11.32 -35.15 15.13
C GLN A 165 10.41 -34.17 15.88
N VAL A 166 9.25 -33.89 15.29
CA VAL A 166 8.18 -33.09 15.89
C VAL A 166 6.89 -33.88 15.97
N THR A 167 6.16 -33.74 17.08
CA THR A 167 4.84 -34.34 17.22
C THR A 167 3.76 -33.37 16.75
N VAL A 168 3.00 -33.76 15.75
CA VAL A 168 1.83 -33.02 15.23
C VAL A 168 0.60 -33.54 15.95
N VAL A 169 -0.13 -32.66 16.62
CA VAL A 169 -1.37 -32.93 17.34
C VAL A 169 -2.53 -32.24 16.64
N THR A 170 -3.52 -33.00 16.18
CA THR A 170 -4.71 -32.42 15.55
C THR A 170 -5.81 -32.15 16.57
N PRO A 171 -6.67 -31.13 16.36
CA PRO A 171 -7.81 -30.87 17.23
C PRO A 171 -8.90 -31.94 17.15
N GLN A 172 -8.84 -32.79 16.15
CA GLN A 172 -9.79 -33.87 15.97
C GLN A 172 -9.52 -34.97 17.00
N VAL A 173 -10.53 -35.29 17.78
CA VAL A 173 -10.45 -36.36 18.78
C VAL A 173 -10.95 -37.70 18.22
N THR A 174 -10.31 -38.79 18.63
CA THR A 174 -10.83 -40.14 18.41
C THR A 174 -11.51 -40.57 19.70
N THR A 175 -12.81 -40.84 19.64
CA THR A 175 -13.54 -41.39 20.77
C THR A 175 -13.19 -42.86 20.94
N THR A 176 -12.64 -43.20 22.09
CA THR A 176 -12.33 -44.59 22.49
C THR A 176 -13.16 -44.94 23.72
N PRO A 177 -13.32 -46.23 24.05
CA PRO A 177 -14.00 -46.64 25.27
C PRO A 177 -13.37 -46.03 26.57
N ALA A 178 -12.11 -45.63 26.49
CA ALA A 178 -11.39 -44.99 27.58
C ALA A 178 -11.47 -43.43 27.60
N GLY A 179 -12.19 -42.84 26.64
CA GLY A 179 -12.34 -41.36 26.51
C GLY A 179 -11.92 -40.84 25.14
N SER A 180 -12.00 -39.51 24.99
CA SER A 180 -11.61 -38.81 23.78
C SER A 180 -10.10 -38.51 23.80
N VAL A 181 -9.35 -39.02 22.81
CA VAL A 181 -7.90 -38.82 22.71
C VAL A 181 -7.60 -38.01 21.43
N PRO A 182 -6.81 -36.94 21.51
CA PRO A 182 -6.37 -36.21 20.32
C PRO A 182 -5.48 -37.11 19.44
N ARG A 183 -5.52 -36.88 18.16
CA ARG A 183 -4.65 -37.62 17.23
C ARG A 183 -3.28 -36.99 17.22
N MET A 184 -2.26 -37.83 17.32
CA MET A 184 -0.87 -37.44 17.31
C MET A 184 -0.10 -38.27 16.28
N LYS A 185 0.78 -37.60 15.54
CA LYS A 185 1.69 -38.25 14.61
C LYS A 185 3.05 -37.57 14.66
N ARG A 186 4.13 -38.35 14.64
CA ARG A 186 5.48 -37.84 14.55
C ARG A 186 5.84 -37.56 13.09
N PHE A 187 6.46 -36.43 12.86
CA PHE A 187 7.03 -36.02 11.59
C PHE A 187 8.52 -35.75 11.76
N THR A 188 9.28 -35.98 10.72
CA THR A 188 10.71 -35.67 10.66
C THR A 188 10.91 -34.37 9.90
N VAL A 189 11.63 -33.41 10.43
CA VAL A 189 11.94 -32.15 9.78
C VAL A 189 12.92 -32.43 8.64
N VAL A 190 12.46 -32.33 7.38
CA VAL A 190 13.26 -32.57 6.18
C VAL A 190 13.78 -31.29 5.55
N GLY A 191 13.23 -30.15 5.94
CA GLY A 191 13.67 -28.86 5.40
C GLY A 191 13.14 -27.66 6.18
N LEU A 192 13.71 -26.51 5.89
CA LEU A 192 13.29 -25.21 6.45
C LEU A 192 13.15 -24.21 5.32
N PHE A 193 12.15 -23.33 5.42
CA PHE A 193 11.96 -22.21 4.49
C PHE A 193 11.89 -20.87 5.22
N GLU A 194 12.23 -19.80 4.51
CA GLU A 194 12.12 -18.42 5.00
C GLU A 194 11.65 -17.51 3.87
N VAL A 195 10.41 -17.05 3.96
CA VAL A 195 9.80 -16.17 2.94
C VAL A 195 9.80 -14.71 3.35
N GLY A 196 10.24 -14.43 4.58
CA GLY A 196 10.25 -13.09 5.15
C GLY A 196 8.85 -12.58 5.53
N MET A 197 7.90 -13.49 5.80
CA MET A 197 6.57 -13.15 6.30
C MET A 197 6.30 -13.94 7.58
N GLY A 198 6.17 -13.22 8.71
CA GLY A 198 6.00 -13.84 10.02
C GLY A 198 4.80 -14.77 10.14
N GLU A 199 3.73 -14.51 9.42
CA GLU A 199 2.56 -15.40 9.40
C GLU A 199 2.90 -16.78 8.82
N TYR A 200 3.71 -16.82 7.76
CA TYR A 200 4.17 -18.08 7.15
C TYR A 200 5.37 -18.67 7.92
N ASP A 201 6.36 -17.85 8.22
CA ASP A 201 7.61 -18.32 8.85
C ASP A 201 7.40 -18.81 10.28
N ARG A 202 6.36 -18.30 10.99
CA ARG A 202 5.98 -18.73 12.36
C ARG A 202 4.82 -19.72 12.42
N GLY A 203 4.02 -19.79 11.37
CA GLY A 203 2.71 -20.43 11.45
C GLY A 203 2.49 -21.59 10.50
N VAL A 204 3.36 -21.83 9.52
CA VAL A 204 3.11 -22.83 8.48
C VAL A 204 4.15 -23.94 8.47
N GLY A 205 3.67 -25.18 8.33
CA GLY A 205 4.47 -26.35 8.01
C GLY A 205 3.92 -27.03 6.74
N LEU A 206 4.81 -27.49 5.87
CA LEU A 206 4.46 -28.21 4.64
C LEU A 206 4.74 -29.69 4.82
N VAL A 207 3.83 -30.53 4.37
CA VAL A 207 3.95 -32.00 4.37
C VAL A 207 3.54 -32.53 3.01
N HIS A 208 3.85 -33.79 2.72
CA HIS A 208 3.33 -34.42 1.49
C HIS A 208 1.79 -34.49 1.55
N LEU A 209 1.11 -34.26 0.43
CA LEU A 209 -0.36 -34.26 0.31
C LEU A 209 -1.01 -35.48 0.96
N ARG A 210 -0.44 -36.67 0.71
CA ARG A 210 -0.92 -37.94 1.23
C ARG A 210 -0.79 -38.07 2.74
N ASP A 211 0.29 -37.53 3.31
CA ASP A 211 0.51 -37.50 4.76
C ASP A 211 -0.46 -36.55 5.44
N GLY A 212 -0.73 -35.39 4.82
CA GLY A 212 -1.76 -34.47 5.25
C GLY A 212 -3.16 -35.06 5.19
N ALA A 213 -3.49 -35.75 4.10
CA ALA A 213 -4.78 -36.48 3.94
C ALA A 213 -4.93 -37.61 4.97
N THR A 214 -3.86 -38.33 5.26
CA THR A 214 -3.82 -39.37 6.31
C THR A 214 -4.06 -38.78 7.70
N LEU A 215 -3.42 -37.65 8.01
CA LEU A 215 -3.59 -36.92 9.28
C LEU A 215 -5.05 -36.49 9.49
N GLN A 216 -5.73 -36.05 8.43
CA GLN A 216 -7.12 -35.58 8.41
C GLN A 216 -8.14 -36.71 8.18
N ARG A 217 -7.72 -37.92 7.78
CA ARG A 217 -8.57 -39.05 7.33
C ARG A 217 -9.47 -38.68 6.14
N LEU A 218 -8.93 -37.96 5.21
CA LEU A 218 -9.65 -37.57 3.98
C LEU A 218 -9.62 -38.67 2.89
N GLY A 219 -8.77 -39.72 3.07
CA GLY A 219 -8.57 -40.71 2.03
C GLY A 219 -7.97 -40.06 0.77
N ASP A 220 -8.65 -40.22 -0.37
CA ASP A 220 -8.25 -39.63 -1.66
C ASP A 220 -8.80 -38.21 -1.86
N ALA A 221 -9.56 -37.67 -0.90
CA ALA A 221 -10.08 -36.32 -0.98
C ALA A 221 -9.05 -35.26 -0.49
N VAL A 222 -9.18 -34.04 -1.00
CA VAL A 222 -8.37 -32.89 -0.62
C VAL A 222 -9.23 -31.80 0.02
N SER A 223 -8.64 -30.92 0.82
CA SER A 223 -9.36 -29.77 1.40
C SER A 223 -9.82 -28.81 0.32
N GLY A 224 -9.00 -28.64 -0.71
CA GLY A 224 -9.30 -27.71 -1.80
C GLY A 224 -8.26 -27.75 -2.92
N VAL A 225 -8.46 -26.86 -3.88
CA VAL A 225 -7.54 -26.59 -4.98
C VAL A 225 -7.16 -25.12 -4.95
N ARG A 226 -5.85 -24.84 -4.95
CA ARG A 226 -5.30 -23.48 -5.05
C ARG A 226 -5.10 -23.11 -6.51
N LEU A 227 -5.35 -21.85 -6.83
CA LEU A 227 -5.23 -21.31 -8.18
C LEU A 227 -4.26 -20.12 -8.20
N LYS A 228 -3.39 -20.10 -9.20
CA LYS A 228 -2.57 -18.96 -9.58
C LYS A 228 -3.13 -18.34 -10.85
N LEU A 229 -3.39 -17.04 -10.84
CA LEU A 229 -3.92 -16.29 -11.97
C LEU A 229 -2.80 -15.50 -12.63
N ALA A 230 -2.94 -15.23 -13.93
CA ALA A 230 -2.02 -14.37 -14.67
C ALA A 230 -2.04 -12.93 -14.10
N ASP A 231 -3.23 -12.43 -13.78
CA ASP A 231 -3.43 -11.18 -13.05
C ASP A 231 -4.20 -11.45 -11.75
N MET A 232 -3.58 -11.13 -10.63
CA MET A 232 -4.17 -11.31 -9.30
C MET A 232 -5.34 -10.37 -9.05
N ASP A 233 -5.41 -9.23 -9.72
CA ASP A 233 -6.50 -8.26 -9.57
C ASP A 233 -7.81 -8.78 -10.18
N GLU A 234 -7.73 -9.72 -11.09
CA GLU A 234 -8.88 -10.41 -11.64
C GLU A 234 -9.45 -11.52 -10.73
N ALA A 235 -8.77 -11.85 -9.62
CA ALA A 235 -9.18 -12.93 -8.73
C ALA A 235 -10.65 -12.82 -8.26
N PRO A 236 -11.20 -11.65 -7.87
CA PRO A 236 -12.61 -11.55 -7.49
C PRO A 236 -13.58 -11.82 -8.65
N ALA A 237 -13.19 -11.48 -9.88
CA ALA A 237 -14.02 -11.71 -11.07
C ALA A 237 -13.98 -13.20 -11.46
N VAL A 238 -12.78 -13.78 -11.51
CA VAL A 238 -12.54 -15.20 -11.84
C VAL A 238 -13.22 -16.09 -10.80
N SER A 239 -13.10 -15.81 -9.51
CA SER A 239 -13.73 -16.60 -8.44
C SER A 239 -15.24 -16.63 -8.56
N ARG A 240 -15.87 -15.49 -8.88
CA ARG A 240 -17.34 -15.45 -9.10
C ARG A 240 -17.75 -16.25 -10.34
N GLU A 241 -16.96 -16.22 -11.39
CA GLU A 241 -17.24 -16.98 -12.61
C GLU A 241 -17.05 -18.49 -12.39
N LEU A 242 -15.96 -18.88 -11.74
CA LEU A 242 -15.72 -20.28 -11.37
C LEU A 242 -16.80 -20.82 -10.42
N ALA A 243 -17.23 -20.01 -9.43
CA ALA A 243 -18.31 -20.40 -8.54
C ALA A 243 -19.62 -20.72 -9.30
N ARG A 244 -19.93 -19.97 -10.36
CA ARG A 244 -21.08 -20.26 -11.24
C ARG A 244 -20.88 -21.55 -12.05
N ARG A 245 -19.66 -21.77 -12.60
CA ARG A 245 -19.33 -22.98 -13.37
C ARG A 245 -19.39 -24.26 -12.54
N PHE A 246 -19.14 -24.16 -11.24
CA PHE A 246 -19.23 -25.29 -10.31
C PHE A 246 -20.64 -25.49 -9.72
N GLU A 247 -21.65 -24.71 -10.15
CA GLU A 247 -23.07 -24.88 -9.79
C GLU A 247 -23.32 -24.97 -8.27
N GLY A 248 -22.52 -24.30 -7.46
CA GLY A 248 -22.63 -24.28 -6.01
C GLY A 248 -22.14 -25.53 -5.28
N LEU A 249 -21.55 -26.52 -5.98
CA LEU A 249 -20.93 -27.72 -5.39
C LEU A 249 -19.69 -27.35 -4.55
N PHE A 250 -18.98 -26.31 -4.97
CA PHE A 250 -17.77 -25.82 -4.32
C PHE A 250 -17.92 -24.35 -3.97
N ARG A 251 -17.27 -23.97 -2.87
CA ARG A 251 -17.09 -22.57 -2.51
C ARG A 251 -15.79 -22.09 -3.14
N VAL A 252 -15.86 -21.09 -4.00
CA VAL A 252 -14.69 -20.43 -4.55
C VAL A 252 -14.45 -19.14 -3.79
N THR A 253 -13.28 -19.02 -3.19
CA THR A 253 -12.84 -17.83 -2.46
C THR A 253 -11.64 -17.22 -3.17
N ASP A 254 -11.41 -15.94 -2.97
CA ASP A 254 -10.24 -15.24 -3.49
C ASP A 254 -9.45 -14.60 -2.33
N TRP A 255 -8.22 -14.21 -2.60
CA TRP A 255 -7.33 -13.61 -1.62
C TRP A 255 -7.90 -12.36 -0.94
N THR A 256 -8.77 -11.60 -1.61
CA THR A 256 -9.39 -10.40 -1.02
C THR A 256 -10.39 -10.76 0.08
N GLN A 257 -11.02 -11.94 -0.01
CA GLN A 257 -11.92 -12.43 1.02
C GLN A 257 -11.15 -13.04 2.19
N SER A 258 -10.06 -13.73 1.92
CA SER A 258 -9.20 -14.34 2.96
C SER A 258 -8.52 -13.27 3.82
N HIS A 259 -8.10 -12.16 3.22
CA HIS A 259 -7.43 -11.06 3.90
C HIS A 259 -8.29 -9.79 3.99
N ARG A 260 -9.63 -9.93 4.07
CA ARG A 260 -10.59 -8.80 4.05
C ARG A 260 -10.26 -7.70 5.05
N ASN A 261 -9.88 -8.06 6.27
CA ASN A 261 -9.58 -7.08 7.31
C ASN A 261 -8.35 -6.25 6.97
N PHE A 262 -7.33 -6.86 6.37
CA PHE A 262 -6.13 -6.16 5.91
C PHE A 262 -6.48 -5.16 4.79
N PHE A 263 -7.24 -5.57 3.78
CA PHE A 263 -7.61 -4.66 2.69
C PHE A 263 -8.59 -3.56 3.13
N ALA A 264 -9.49 -3.85 4.05
CA ALA A 264 -10.35 -2.82 4.66
C ALA A 264 -9.52 -1.80 5.45
N ALA A 265 -8.46 -2.24 6.13
CA ALA A 265 -7.52 -1.35 6.82
C ALA A 265 -6.78 -0.46 5.82
N LEU A 266 -6.25 -1.01 4.72
CA LEU A 266 -5.58 -0.24 3.66
C LEU A 266 -6.52 0.79 3.01
N GLU A 267 -7.78 0.42 2.73
CA GLU A 267 -8.76 1.36 2.18
C GLU A 267 -9.08 2.50 3.16
N THR A 268 -9.20 2.17 4.45
CA THR A 268 -9.41 3.17 5.51
C THR A 268 -8.21 4.09 5.63
N GLU A 269 -7.00 3.55 5.60
CA GLU A 269 -5.75 4.30 5.61
C GLU A 269 -5.67 5.26 4.42
N LYS A 270 -5.97 4.79 3.21
CA LYS A 270 -6.00 5.62 2.00
C LYS A 270 -7.00 6.79 2.12
N ARG A 271 -8.17 6.56 2.71
CA ARG A 271 -9.14 7.63 3.00
C ARG A 271 -8.63 8.62 4.04
N MET A 272 -8.02 8.13 5.12
CA MET A 272 -7.42 8.99 6.16
C MET A 272 -6.28 9.84 5.59
N MET A 273 -5.41 9.24 4.78
CA MET A 273 -4.38 9.98 4.06
C MET A 273 -4.97 11.07 3.18
N GLY A 274 -6.04 10.78 2.42
CA GLY A 274 -6.76 11.78 1.63
C GLY A 274 -7.22 12.98 2.46
N VAL A 275 -7.74 12.75 3.68
CA VAL A 275 -8.16 13.83 4.60
C VAL A 275 -6.96 14.64 5.10
N ILE A 276 -5.88 13.96 5.51
CA ILE A 276 -4.64 14.64 5.95
C ILE A 276 -4.07 15.50 4.82
N LEU A 277 -4.02 14.93 3.61
CA LEU A 277 -3.56 15.64 2.42
C LEU A 277 -4.41 16.87 2.13
N PHE A 278 -5.72 16.77 2.20
CA PHE A 278 -6.63 17.90 2.06
C PHE A 278 -6.34 18.98 3.11
N LEU A 279 -6.11 18.61 4.37
CA LEU A 279 -5.78 19.56 5.44
C LEU A 279 -4.45 20.28 5.17
N ILE A 280 -3.42 19.60 4.72
CA ILE A 280 -2.12 20.21 4.38
C ILE A 280 -2.30 21.24 3.27
N VAL A 281 -3.03 20.91 2.21
CA VAL A 281 -3.30 21.84 1.11
C VAL A 281 -4.19 23.00 1.57
N ALA A 282 -5.16 22.76 2.44
CA ALA A 282 -6.00 23.80 3.02
C ALA A 282 -5.19 24.81 3.86
N VAL A 283 -4.22 24.33 4.66
CA VAL A 283 -3.30 25.19 5.41
C VAL A 283 -2.43 26.02 4.46
N ALA A 284 -1.91 25.42 3.39
CA ALA A 284 -1.17 26.15 2.36
C ALA A 284 -2.03 27.23 1.68
N ALA A 285 -3.28 26.93 1.35
CA ALA A 285 -4.24 27.87 0.78
C ALA A 285 -4.54 29.02 1.76
N PHE A 286 -4.75 28.72 3.04
CA PHE A 286 -4.95 29.75 4.06
C PHE A 286 -3.75 30.69 4.20
N ASN A 287 -2.54 30.15 4.11
CA ASN A 287 -1.30 30.95 4.12
C ASN A 287 -1.25 31.91 2.92
N ILE A 288 -1.71 31.49 1.74
CA ILE A 288 -1.82 32.35 0.55
C ILE A 288 -2.82 33.49 0.81
N VAL A 289 -4.01 33.19 1.35
CA VAL A 289 -5.01 34.23 1.70
C VAL A 289 -4.39 35.27 2.61
N SER A 290 -3.74 34.83 3.69
CA SER A 290 -3.12 35.72 4.67
C SER A 290 -2.06 36.62 4.05
N THR A 291 -1.19 36.04 3.22
CA THR A 291 -0.14 36.76 2.50
C THR A 291 -0.70 37.79 1.52
N LEU A 292 -1.67 37.40 0.70
CA LEU A 292 -2.26 38.31 -0.29
C LEU A 292 -3.07 39.42 0.39
N VAL A 293 -3.78 39.15 1.49
CA VAL A 293 -4.46 40.21 2.27
C VAL A 293 -3.45 41.21 2.80
N MET A 294 -2.30 40.76 3.29
CA MET A 294 -1.24 41.65 3.75
C MET A 294 -0.63 42.46 2.61
N VAL A 295 -0.36 41.84 1.45
CA VAL A 295 0.12 42.54 0.24
C VAL A 295 -0.89 43.59 -0.21
N VAL A 296 -2.20 43.27 -0.21
CA VAL A 296 -3.26 44.24 -0.53
C VAL A 296 -3.26 45.41 0.44
N THR A 297 -3.08 45.16 1.74
CA THR A 297 -3.06 46.22 2.76
C THR A 297 -1.85 47.14 2.59
N ASP A 298 -0.69 46.57 2.31
CA ASP A 298 0.54 47.38 2.08
C ASP A 298 0.51 48.16 0.76
N LYS A 299 -0.29 47.72 -0.20
CA LYS A 299 -0.45 48.34 -1.51
C LYS A 299 -1.69 49.22 -1.63
N GLN A 300 -2.31 49.62 -0.50
CA GLN A 300 -3.55 50.42 -0.52
C GLN A 300 -3.36 51.78 -1.20
N SER A 301 -2.23 52.48 -0.97
CA SER A 301 -1.93 53.76 -1.63
C SER A 301 -1.71 53.56 -3.14
N ASP A 302 -0.96 52.56 -3.54
CA ASP A 302 -0.77 52.24 -4.97
C ASP A 302 -2.11 51.94 -5.67
N ILE A 303 -3.00 51.16 -4.99
CA ILE A 303 -4.36 50.85 -5.47
C ILE A 303 -5.19 52.14 -5.58
N ALA A 304 -5.13 53.03 -4.61
CA ALA A 304 -5.86 54.29 -4.63
C ALA A 304 -5.43 55.17 -5.78
N ILE A 305 -4.11 55.31 -6.03
CA ILE A 305 -3.57 56.05 -7.18
C ILE A 305 -4.06 55.43 -8.51
N LEU A 306 -4.01 54.11 -8.69
CA LEU A 306 -4.50 53.45 -9.89
C LEU A 306 -6.00 53.72 -10.12
N ARG A 307 -6.81 53.75 -9.06
CA ARG A 307 -8.24 54.03 -9.12
C ARG A 307 -8.54 55.49 -9.44
N THR A 308 -7.77 56.43 -8.93
CA THR A 308 -7.90 57.88 -9.31
C THR A 308 -7.48 58.12 -10.75
N LEU A 309 -6.57 57.30 -11.31
CA LEU A 309 -6.19 57.34 -12.72
C LEU A 309 -7.20 56.62 -13.66
N GLY A 310 -8.31 56.10 -13.10
CA GLY A 310 -9.42 55.53 -13.87
C GLY A 310 -9.48 54.01 -13.93
N ALA A 311 -8.62 53.28 -13.17
CA ALA A 311 -8.72 51.82 -13.10
C ALA A 311 -10.03 51.37 -12.45
N SER A 312 -10.73 50.44 -13.09
CA SER A 312 -11.98 49.87 -12.58
C SER A 312 -11.73 48.88 -11.43
N PRO A 313 -12.71 48.63 -10.54
CA PRO A 313 -12.59 47.63 -9.50
C PRO A 313 -12.25 46.22 -10.02
N THR A 314 -12.77 45.88 -11.17
CA THR A 314 -12.50 44.58 -11.84
C THR A 314 -11.08 44.47 -12.34
N GLU A 315 -10.47 45.56 -12.82
CA GLU A 315 -9.07 45.58 -13.21
C GLU A 315 -8.14 45.43 -12.01
N ILE A 316 -8.45 46.10 -10.89
CA ILE A 316 -7.72 45.93 -9.63
C ILE A 316 -7.82 44.48 -9.15
N MET A 317 -9.02 43.90 -9.14
CA MET A 317 -9.22 42.49 -8.80
C MET A 317 -8.36 41.57 -9.71
N GLY A 318 -8.35 41.87 -11.01
CA GLY A 318 -7.56 41.10 -12.00
C GLY A 318 -6.06 41.14 -11.71
N ILE A 319 -5.49 42.25 -11.24
CA ILE A 319 -4.07 42.40 -10.88
C ILE A 319 -3.69 41.36 -9.80
N PHE A 320 -4.49 41.26 -8.73
CA PHE A 320 -4.21 40.37 -7.60
C PHE A 320 -4.52 38.90 -7.94
N ILE A 321 -5.52 38.61 -8.79
CA ILE A 321 -5.76 37.27 -9.33
C ILE A 321 -4.54 36.81 -10.13
N VAL A 322 -4.01 37.66 -11.04
CA VAL A 322 -2.80 37.32 -11.81
C VAL A 322 -1.61 37.06 -10.90
N GLN A 323 -1.41 37.88 -9.87
CA GLN A 323 -0.33 37.71 -8.92
C GLN A 323 -0.45 36.38 -8.15
N GLY A 324 -1.62 36.09 -7.58
CA GLY A 324 -1.86 34.83 -6.85
C GLY A 324 -1.78 33.61 -7.74
N THR A 325 -2.32 33.68 -8.97
CA THR A 325 -2.20 32.62 -9.97
C THR A 325 -0.75 32.30 -10.28
N TRP A 326 0.09 33.34 -10.44
CA TRP A 326 1.51 33.16 -10.72
C TRP A 326 2.25 32.48 -9.56
N ILE A 327 2.01 32.94 -8.32
CA ILE A 327 2.58 32.33 -7.11
C ILE A 327 2.14 30.88 -6.99
N GLY A 328 0.85 30.60 -7.19
CA GLY A 328 0.29 29.26 -7.15
C GLY A 328 0.87 28.35 -8.22
N PHE A 329 0.98 28.84 -9.46
CA PHE A 329 1.55 28.07 -10.57
C PHE A 329 3.02 27.70 -10.31
N VAL A 330 3.84 28.70 -9.94
CA VAL A 330 5.26 28.47 -9.66
C VAL A 330 5.43 27.55 -8.44
N GLY A 331 4.65 27.77 -7.36
CA GLY A 331 4.69 26.94 -6.16
C GLY A 331 4.29 25.50 -6.43
N THR A 332 3.20 25.29 -7.16
CA THR A 332 2.76 23.93 -7.53
C THR A 332 3.77 23.26 -8.45
N LEU A 333 4.28 23.96 -9.46
CA LEU A 333 5.27 23.39 -10.39
C LEU A 333 6.55 22.98 -9.66
N LEU A 334 7.10 23.84 -8.80
CA LEU A 334 8.29 23.52 -8.01
C LEU A 334 8.02 22.40 -7.01
N GLY A 335 6.81 22.40 -6.42
CA GLY A 335 6.38 21.33 -5.52
C GLY A 335 6.25 19.99 -6.20
N VAL A 336 5.68 19.95 -7.42
CA VAL A 336 5.61 18.73 -8.24
C VAL A 336 7.01 18.25 -8.60
N LEU A 337 7.88 19.13 -9.09
CA LEU A 337 9.27 18.78 -9.41
C LEU A 337 10.02 18.23 -8.18
N GLY A 338 9.91 18.92 -7.04
CA GLY A 338 10.51 18.48 -5.79
C GLY A 338 9.97 17.12 -5.32
N GLY A 339 8.65 16.93 -5.38
CA GLY A 339 7.97 15.70 -4.99
C GLY A 339 8.37 14.51 -5.86
N VAL A 340 8.40 14.70 -7.18
CA VAL A 340 8.85 13.64 -8.11
C VAL A 340 10.32 13.30 -7.88
N LEU A 341 11.18 14.31 -7.73
CA LEU A 341 12.60 14.07 -7.48
C LEU A 341 12.84 13.34 -6.15
N LEU A 342 12.13 13.72 -5.09
CA LEU A 342 12.23 13.02 -3.81
C LEU A 342 11.66 11.61 -3.89
N ALA A 343 10.49 11.41 -4.49
CA ALA A 343 9.87 10.09 -4.62
C ALA A 343 10.75 9.10 -5.39
N LEU A 344 11.40 9.55 -6.47
CA LEU A 344 12.30 8.71 -7.26
C LEU A 344 13.63 8.39 -6.56
N ASN A 345 14.02 9.17 -5.56
CA ASN A 345 15.30 9.01 -4.86
C ASN A 345 15.14 8.68 -3.37
N VAL A 346 13.93 8.45 -2.88
CA VAL A 346 13.67 8.24 -1.44
C VAL A 346 14.48 7.07 -0.88
N GLU A 347 14.56 5.96 -1.61
CA GLU A 347 15.34 4.79 -1.22
C GLU A 347 16.84 5.12 -1.04
N ALA A 348 17.42 5.86 -1.98
CA ALA A 348 18.82 6.28 -1.91
C ALA A 348 19.07 7.28 -0.77
N ILE A 349 18.11 8.21 -0.55
CA ILE A 349 18.18 9.22 0.50
C ILE A 349 18.14 8.55 1.87
N ILE A 350 17.16 7.67 2.10
CA ILE A 350 17.00 6.95 3.37
C ILE A 350 18.22 6.05 3.62
N GLY A 351 18.65 5.27 2.65
CA GLY A 351 19.83 4.43 2.80
C GLY A 351 21.14 5.22 3.01
N TRP A 352 21.19 6.49 2.59
CA TRP A 352 22.28 7.39 2.96
C TRP A 352 22.19 7.81 4.43
N PHE A 353 20.99 8.18 4.91
CA PHE A 353 20.74 8.53 6.31
C PHE A 353 21.03 7.35 7.26
N GLU A 354 20.55 6.15 6.94
CA GLU A 354 20.81 4.93 7.74
C GLU A 354 22.30 4.66 7.90
N ARG A 355 23.06 4.78 6.80
CA ARG A 355 24.53 4.62 6.84
C ARG A 355 25.25 5.69 7.64
N GLN A 356 24.74 6.94 7.62
CA GLN A 356 25.38 8.06 8.30
C GLN A 356 25.09 8.08 9.80
N PHE A 357 23.88 7.70 10.20
CA PHE A 357 23.43 7.78 11.59
C PHE A 357 23.40 6.43 12.32
N GLY A 358 23.63 5.33 11.62
CA GLY A 358 23.76 3.99 12.21
C GLY A 358 22.46 3.43 12.83
N PHE A 359 21.29 3.85 12.34
CA PHE A 359 20.01 3.27 12.74
C PHE A 359 19.18 2.95 11.51
N ASP A 360 18.43 1.85 11.58
CA ASP A 360 17.51 1.43 10.54
C ASP A 360 16.14 2.11 10.75
N PHE A 361 15.61 2.81 9.73
CA PHE A 361 14.26 3.40 9.79
C PHE A 361 13.17 2.34 9.82
N ILE A 362 13.43 1.21 9.16
CA ILE A 362 12.52 0.08 9.12
C ILE A 362 13.30 -1.11 9.68
N ASP A 363 12.79 -1.67 10.79
CA ASP A 363 13.32 -2.92 11.31
C ASP A 363 12.86 -4.08 10.40
N PRO A 364 13.79 -4.73 9.67
CA PRO A 364 13.43 -5.84 8.78
C PRO A 364 12.74 -6.99 9.49
N SER A 365 12.98 -7.14 10.81
CA SER A 365 12.36 -8.20 11.62
C SER A 365 10.87 -7.96 11.90
N ILE A 366 10.43 -6.70 11.83
CA ILE A 366 9.03 -6.30 12.12
C ILE A 366 8.24 -6.15 10.83
N TYR A 367 8.81 -5.46 9.84
CA TYR A 367 8.10 -5.09 8.61
C TYR A 367 8.44 -5.97 7.41
N TYR A 368 9.41 -6.89 7.52
CA TYR A 368 9.86 -7.81 6.45
C TYR A 368 10.27 -7.10 5.15
N ILE A 369 10.50 -5.79 5.21
CA ILE A 369 10.92 -4.94 4.11
C ILE A 369 12.26 -4.32 4.51
N SER A 370 13.30 -4.63 3.74
CA SER A 370 14.66 -4.14 4.01
C SER A 370 14.95 -2.75 3.42
N LYS A 371 14.02 -2.20 2.63
CA LYS A 371 14.16 -0.90 1.96
C LYS A 371 12.80 -0.23 1.87
N LEU A 372 12.77 1.10 1.99
CA LEU A 372 11.52 1.85 1.83
C LEU A 372 11.16 1.94 0.34
N PRO A 373 10.14 1.19 -0.12
CA PRO A 373 9.76 1.22 -1.52
C PRO A 373 9.03 2.52 -1.86
N SER A 374 9.19 2.99 -3.09
CA SER A 374 8.44 4.12 -3.64
C SER A 374 7.92 3.76 -5.02
N ASP A 375 6.63 3.95 -5.25
CA ASP A 375 5.97 3.72 -6.54
C ASP A 375 5.21 4.98 -6.95
N LEU A 376 5.79 5.72 -7.90
CA LEU A 376 5.25 7.00 -8.35
C LEU A 376 4.16 6.78 -9.39
N HIS A 377 2.92 7.17 -9.08
CA HIS A 377 1.81 7.16 -10.01
C HIS A 377 1.58 8.56 -10.57
N TRP A 378 1.65 8.70 -11.90
CA TRP A 378 1.44 9.99 -12.58
C TRP A 378 0.03 10.55 -12.42
N ASP A 379 -0.96 9.69 -12.23
CA ASP A 379 -2.34 10.08 -11.93
C ASP A 379 -2.44 10.81 -10.59
N ASP A 380 -1.74 10.32 -9.56
CA ASP A 380 -1.67 10.97 -8.26
C ASP A 380 -0.96 12.33 -8.36
N VAL A 381 0.16 12.39 -9.10
CA VAL A 381 0.89 13.66 -9.32
C VAL A 381 0.01 14.68 -10.03
N GLY A 382 -0.72 14.26 -11.07
CA GLY A 382 -1.66 15.11 -11.82
C GLY A 382 -2.82 15.60 -10.95
N LEU A 383 -3.39 14.70 -10.13
CA LEU A 383 -4.48 15.03 -9.21
C LEU A 383 -4.02 16.05 -8.16
N ILE A 384 -2.90 15.77 -7.47
CA ILE A 384 -2.35 16.65 -6.43
C ILE A 384 -2.04 18.02 -7.00
N GLY A 385 -1.32 18.08 -8.13
CA GLY A 385 -0.97 19.33 -8.79
C GLY A 385 -2.21 20.14 -9.17
N SER A 386 -3.22 19.49 -9.76
CA SER A 386 -4.47 20.15 -10.17
C SER A 386 -5.27 20.67 -8.98
N VAL A 387 -5.41 19.88 -7.92
CA VAL A 387 -6.13 20.27 -6.70
C VAL A 387 -5.40 21.40 -5.97
N ALA A 388 -4.08 21.31 -5.83
CA ALA A 388 -3.29 22.37 -5.19
C ALA A 388 -3.38 23.68 -5.96
N PHE A 389 -3.29 23.65 -7.29
CA PHE A 389 -3.44 24.82 -8.12
C PHE A 389 -4.86 25.41 -8.06
N ALA A 390 -5.90 24.57 -8.12
CA ALA A 390 -7.30 25.01 -8.02
C ALA A 390 -7.58 25.66 -6.65
N LEU A 391 -7.11 25.08 -5.55
CA LEU A 391 -7.24 25.65 -4.21
C LEU A 391 -6.49 26.96 -4.08
N THR A 392 -5.33 27.10 -4.69
CA THR A 392 -4.58 28.36 -4.75
C THR A 392 -5.38 29.44 -5.48
N LEU A 393 -6.00 29.13 -6.63
CA LEU A 393 -6.86 30.06 -7.35
C LEU A 393 -8.04 30.50 -6.49
N LEU A 394 -8.73 29.57 -5.83
CA LEU A 394 -9.85 29.88 -4.95
C LEU A 394 -9.40 30.77 -3.78
N ALA A 395 -8.25 30.47 -3.19
CA ALA A 395 -7.68 31.27 -2.10
C ALA A 395 -7.37 32.72 -2.51
N THR A 396 -7.06 32.98 -3.79
CA THR A 396 -6.78 34.34 -4.27
C THR A 396 -8.01 35.20 -4.45
N LEU A 397 -9.21 34.63 -4.57
CA LEU A 397 -10.44 35.37 -4.86
C LEU A 397 -10.80 36.33 -3.74
N TYR A 398 -10.70 35.92 -2.48
CA TYR A 398 -11.06 36.78 -1.33
C TYR A 398 -10.15 38.01 -1.21
N PRO A 399 -8.80 37.89 -1.20
CA PRO A 399 -7.91 39.05 -1.18
C PRO A 399 -8.09 40.00 -2.38
N ALA A 400 -8.27 39.41 -3.58
CA ALA A 400 -8.49 40.19 -4.79
C ALA A 400 -9.81 41.00 -4.74
N TRP A 401 -10.88 40.40 -4.23
CA TRP A 401 -12.14 41.08 -4.00
C TRP A 401 -12.00 42.21 -2.95
N ARG A 402 -11.25 42.00 -1.88
CA ARG A 402 -10.95 43.01 -0.87
C ARG A 402 -10.17 44.19 -1.48
N ALA A 403 -9.19 43.91 -2.35
CA ALA A 403 -8.43 44.93 -3.06
C ALA A 403 -9.33 45.82 -3.95
N ALA A 404 -10.32 45.23 -4.64
CA ALA A 404 -11.27 45.95 -5.46
C ALA A 404 -12.18 46.91 -4.69
N ARG A 405 -12.35 46.73 -3.36
CA ARG A 405 -13.19 47.54 -2.50
C ARG A 405 -12.45 48.66 -1.75
N VAL A 406 -11.14 48.82 -1.97
CA VAL A 406 -10.37 49.92 -1.36
C VAL A 406 -10.93 51.27 -1.85
N GLN A 407 -11.29 52.15 -0.91
CA GLN A 407 -11.80 53.48 -1.23
C GLN A 407 -10.62 54.47 -1.37
N PRO A 408 -10.45 55.14 -2.53
CA PRO A 408 -9.31 56.01 -2.75
C PRO A 408 -9.21 57.18 -1.77
N ALA A 409 -10.37 57.76 -1.36
CA ALA A 409 -10.42 58.89 -0.45
C ALA A 409 -9.91 58.54 0.96
N GLU A 410 -10.18 57.34 1.45
CA GLU A 410 -9.72 56.89 2.77
C GLU A 410 -8.23 56.50 2.74
N ALA A 411 -7.80 55.82 1.67
CA ALA A 411 -6.42 55.32 1.57
C ALA A 411 -5.39 56.50 1.42
N LEU A 412 -5.77 57.60 0.79
CA LEU A 412 -4.90 58.78 0.60
C LEU A 412 -4.97 59.80 1.75
N ARG A 413 -5.90 59.63 2.70
CA ARG A 413 -6.05 60.55 3.85
C ARG A 413 -5.06 60.23 4.98
N TYR A 414 -4.53 59.05 5.02
CA TYR A 414 -3.64 58.55 6.10
C TYR A 414 -2.15 58.57 5.72
N GLU A 415 -1.76 59.17 4.61
CA GLU A 415 -0.40 59.60 4.33
C GLU A 415 -0.22 61.08 4.75
#